data_c97d5a5819f0132ebd6ddf885fe06fba
#
_entry.id   c97d5a5819f0132ebd6ddf885fe06fba
#
_cell.length_a   1.000
_cell.length_b   1.000
_cell.length_c   1.000
_cell.angle_alpha   90.00
_cell.angle_beta   90.00
_cell.angle_gamma   90.00
#
_symmetry.space_group_name_H-M   'P 1'
#
loop_
_entity.id
_entity.type
_entity.pdbx_description
1 polymer ?
#
loop_
_entity_poly.entity_id
_entity_poly.type
_entity_poly.pdbx_seq_one_letter_code
_entity_poly.pdbx_strand_id
1 'polypeptide(L)'
;MRALLKKDFDTLTKHYKMYVILLVFFLFAGSVSTTDEFFSTFPMVICSWFTANLIAYDEKQEGSSASGRKLYVQSKYLFQFITVAFSMIVCVSGLSSRYGVGSADFCNVLLMMLAAAFLVPAVMLPIIFKNSAEKSTLKYLAVLIIGVAMCYYFSAAFEARYIAHISLGLVIAAGLLMLALYFLSYRLSVKYYEKREI
;
A
#
# COMPACT_ATOMS: atom_id res chain seq x y z
N MET A 1 9.99 -18.35 5.87
CA MET A 1 9.74 -17.17 5.03
C MET A 1 9.09 -17.54 3.68
N ARG A 2 9.78 -18.30 2.78
CA ARG A 2 9.22 -18.69 1.46
C ARG A 2 7.86 -19.37 1.55
N ALA A 3 7.66 -20.27 2.50
CA ALA A 3 6.40 -20.98 2.70
C ALA A 3 5.24 -20.03 3.08
N LEU A 4 5.49 -19.06 3.94
CA LEU A 4 4.50 -18.05 4.35
C LEU A 4 4.10 -17.16 3.17
N LEU A 5 5.07 -16.67 2.40
CA LEU A 5 4.77 -15.88 1.19
C LEU A 5 4.00 -16.70 0.16
N LYS A 6 4.38 -17.95 -0.09
CA LYS A 6 3.64 -18.83 -1.00
C LYS A 6 2.20 -19.01 -0.53
N LYS A 7 1.99 -19.26 0.77
CA LYS A 7 0.66 -19.33 1.37
C LYS A 7 -0.14 -18.04 1.11
N ASP A 8 0.47 -16.86 1.32
CA ASP A 8 -0.18 -15.58 1.11
C ASP A 8 -0.64 -15.39 -0.35
N PHE A 9 0.22 -15.74 -1.33
CA PHE A 9 -0.14 -15.72 -2.75
C PHE A 9 -1.20 -16.76 -3.10
N ASP A 10 -1.13 -17.97 -2.56
CA ASP A 10 -2.14 -19.02 -2.79
C ASP A 10 -3.49 -18.61 -2.19
N THR A 11 -3.51 -17.99 -1.01
CA THR A 11 -4.71 -17.46 -0.37
C THR A 11 -5.32 -16.33 -1.19
N LEU A 12 -4.49 -15.39 -1.68
CA LEU A 12 -4.93 -14.30 -2.54
C LEU A 12 -5.63 -14.84 -3.80
N THR A 13 -5.01 -15.77 -4.49
CA THR A 13 -5.55 -16.32 -5.75
C THR A 13 -6.77 -17.20 -5.55
N LYS A 14 -6.90 -17.90 -4.42
CA LYS A 14 -8.03 -18.81 -4.16
C LYS A 14 -9.26 -18.08 -3.57
N HIS A 15 -9.04 -17.24 -2.56
CA HIS A 15 -10.11 -16.63 -1.78
C HIS A 15 -10.43 -15.18 -2.19
N TYR A 16 -9.48 -14.49 -2.80
CA TYR A 16 -9.60 -13.06 -3.12
C TYR A 16 -9.50 -12.77 -4.63
N LYS A 17 -9.99 -13.68 -5.48
CA LYS A 17 -9.96 -13.54 -6.95
C LYS A 17 -10.50 -12.20 -7.45
N MET A 18 -11.61 -11.74 -6.85
CA MET A 18 -12.23 -10.45 -7.24
C MET A 18 -11.28 -9.26 -7.01
N TYR A 19 -10.48 -9.29 -5.93
CA TYR A 19 -9.50 -8.23 -5.67
C TYR A 19 -8.33 -8.26 -6.66
N VAL A 20 -7.90 -9.45 -7.08
CA VAL A 20 -6.86 -9.59 -8.11
C VAL A 20 -7.38 -9.01 -9.43
N ILE A 21 -8.61 -9.33 -9.82
CA ILE A 21 -9.26 -8.77 -11.02
C ILE A 21 -9.34 -7.24 -10.91
N LEU A 22 -9.76 -6.74 -9.76
CA LEU A 22 -9.89 -5.30 -9.50
C LEU A 22 -8.52 -4.60 -9.55
N LEU A 23 -7.46 -5.22 -8.99
CA LEU A 23 -6.09 -4.70 -9.08
C LEU A 23 -5.63 -4.64 -10.55
N VAL A 24 -5.82 -5.73 -11.32
CA VAL A 24 -5.46 -5.77 -12.74
C VAL A 24 -6.22 -4.71 -13.53
N PHE A 25 -7.51 -4.54 -13.26
CA PHE A 25 -8.33 -3.50 -13.88
C PHE A 25 -7.76 -2.09 -13.60
N PHE A 26 -7.45 -1.76 -12.34
CA PHE A 26 -6.91 -0.45 -11.99
C PHE A 26 -5.47 -0.25 -12.49
N LEU A 27 -4.65 -1.31 -12.54
CA LEU A 27 -3.33 -1.24 -13.17
C LEU A 27 -3.44 -0.91 -14.65
N PHE A 28 -4.37 -1.57 -15.35
CA PHE A 28 -4.62 -1.30 -16.76
C PHE A 28 -5.20 0.10 -16.95
N ALA A 29 -6.23 0.47 -16.22
CA ALA A 29 -6.82 1.81 -16.26
C ALA A 29 -5.77 2.89 -15.94
N GLY A 30 -4.96 2.70 -14.90
CA GLY A 30 -3.87 3.60 -14.53
C GLY A 30 -2.76 3.71 -15.56
N SER A 31 -2.52 2.66 -16.36
CA SER A 31 -1.53 2.70 -17.46
C SER A 31 -2.08 3.33 -18.75
N VAL A 32 -3.38 3.29 -19.00
CA VAL A 32 -4.01 3.71 -20.27
C VAL A 32 -4.83 5.00 -20.14
N SER A 33 -5.41 5.29 -18.98
CA SER A 33 -6.25 6.48 -18.75
C SER A 33 -5.44 7.78 -18.95
N THR A 34 -5.95 8.69 -19.73
CA THR A 34 -5.29 9.97 -20.05
C THR A 34 -5.70 11.11 -19.11
N THR A 35 -6.71 10.92 -18.27
CA THR A 35 -7.40 12.02 -17.60
C THR A 35 -7.38 11.97 -16.08
N ASP A 36 -7.12 10.79 -15.45
CA ASP A 36 -7.26 10.66 -14.01
C ASP A 36 -5.99 10.10 -13.35
N GLU A 37 -5.25 10.96 -12.68
CA GLU A 37 -4.11 10.62 -11.83
C GLU A 37 -4.50 9.68 -10.67
N PHE A 38 -5.78 9.71 -10.29
CA PHE A 38 -6.38 8.81 -9.30
C PHE A 38 -6.19 7.33 -9.67
N PHE A 39 -6.41 6.97 -10.95
CA PHE A 39 -6.23 5.59 -11.40
C PHE A 39 -4.81 5.08 -11.26
N SER A 40 -3.82 5.95 -11.28
CA SER A 40 -2.41 5.58 -11.08
C SER A 40 -2.06 5.34 -9.60
N THR A 41 -2.75 6.00 -8.67
CA THR A 41 -2.49 5.89 -7.22
C THR A 41 -3.31 4.79 -6.53
N PHE A 42 -4.51 4.51 -7.02
CA PHE A 42 -5.45 3.59 -6.41
C PHE A 42 -4.93 2.14 -6.27
N PRO A 43 -4.15 1.57 -7.21
CA PRO A 43 -3.54 0.24 -7.04
C PRO A 43 -2.71 0.11 -5.77
N MET A 44 -2.03 1.18 -5.33
CA MET A 44 -1.22 1.17 -4.11
C MET A 44 -2.08 1.02 -2.85
N VAL A 45 -3.23 1.69 -2.83
CA VAL A 45 -4.22 1.57 -1.74
C VAL A 45 -4.83 0.16 -1.70
N ILE A 46 -5.15 -0.41 -2.88
CA ILE A 46 -5.67 -1.79 -2.99
C ILE A 46 -4.66 -2.80 -2.44
N CYS A 47 -3.36 -2.66 -2.73
CA CYS A 47 -2.32 -3.55 -2.18
C CYS A 47 -2.32 -3.52 -0.64
N SER A 48 -2.53 -2.34 -0.04
CA SER A 48 -2.63 -2.21 1.42
C SER A 48 -3.87 -2.91 1.97
N TRP A 49 -4.99 -2.80 1.28
CA TRP A 49 -6.21 -3.50 1.65
C TRP A 49 -6.09 -5.03 1.54
N PHE A 50 -5.40 -5.54 0.52
CA PHE A 50 -5.10 -6.98 0.42
C PHE A 50 -4.35 -7.49 1.63
N THR A 51 -3.30 -6.80 2.03
CA THR A 51 -2.50 -7.22 3.17
C THR A 51 -3.33 -7.24 4.46
N ALA A 52 -4.20 -6.26 4.67
CA ALA A 52 -5.12 -6.23 5.82
C ALA A 52 -6.08 -7.43 5.82
N ASN A 53 -6.68 -7.75 4.67
CA ASN A 53 -7.59 -8.89 4.55
C ASN A 53 -6.87 -10.24 4.73
N LEU A 54 -5.62 -10.37 4.26
CA LEU A 54 -4.81 -11.57 4.50
C LEU A 54 -4.53 -11.77 6.00
N ILE A 55 -4.21 -10.70 6.73
CA ILE A 55 -4.02 -10.76 8.18
C ILE A 55 -5.32 -11.19 8.86
N ALA A 56 -6.46 -10.61 8.47
CA ALA A 56 -7.77 -10.97 9.02
C ALA A 56 -8.15 -12.42 8.76
N TYR A 57 -7.83 -12.92 7.57
CA TYR A 57 -8.05 -14.32 7.20
C TYR A 57 -7.21 -15.28 8.04
N ASP A 58 -5.92 -15.00 8.18
CA ASP A 58 -5.01 -15.82 8.97
C ASP A 58 -5.39 -15.86 10.45
N GLU A 59 -5.77 -14.73 11.03
CA GLU A 59 -6.22 -14.67 12.43
C GLU A 59 -7.48 -15.52 12.69
N LYS A 60 -8.37 -15.65 11.70
CA LYS A 60 -9.56 -16.50 11.81
C LYS A 60 -9.25 -18.00 11.69
N GLN A 61 -8.27 -18.35 10.85
CA GLN A 61 -7.97 -19.77 10.55
C GLN A 61 -7.02 -20.42 11.54
N GLU A 62 -5.97 -19.75 11.97
CA GLU A 62 -4.83 -20.39 12.63
C GLU A 62 -4.79 -20.15 14.13
N GLY A 63 -5.58 -19.22 14.67
CA GLY A 63 -5.37 -18.75 16.02
C GLY A 63 -3.89 -18.39 16.21
N SER A 64 -3.49 -17.31 16.76
CA SER A 64 -2.10 -16.87 16.67
C SER A 64 -1.13 -17.86 17.37
N SER A 65 -0.47 -18.71 16.59
CA SER A 65 0.63 -19.54 17.08
C SER A 65 1.74 -18.63 17.63
N ALA A 66 2.09 -18.81 18.90
CA ALA A 66 3.12 -18.03 19.60
C ALA A 66 4.52 -18.19 18.97
N SER A 67 4.75 -19.29 18.25
CA SER A 67 6.00 -19.61 17.56
C SER A 67 6.07 -18.87 16.22
N GLY A 68 6.98 -17.92 16.10
CA GLY A 68 7.25 -17.25 14.82
C GLY A 68 6.58 -15.90 14.61
N ARG A 69 6.05 -15.23 15.64
CA ARG A 69 5.36 -13.92 15.57
C ARG A 69 6.13 -12.88 14.74
N LYS A 70 7.42 -12.75 14.95
CA LYS A 70 8.28 -11.83 14.19
C LYS A 70 8.34 -12.20 12.70
N LEU A 71 8.47 -13.48 12.37
CA LEU A 71 8.50 -13.97 10.99
C LEU A 71 7.16 -13.76 10.29
N TYR A 72 6.05 -13.90 11.03
CA TYR A 72 4.71 -13.62 10.52
C TYR A 72 4.55 -12.15 10.13
N VAL A 73 4.86 -11.22 11.05
CA VAL A 73 4.81 -9.77 10.74
C VAL A 73 5.71 -9.43 9.55
N GLN A 74 6.94 -10.00 9.54
CA GLN A 74 7.88 -9.79 8.46
C GLN A 74 7.34 -10.29 7.11
N SER A 75 6.65 -11.45 7.06
CA SER A 75 6.06 -11.95 5.81
C SER A 75 4.99 -11.01 5.26
N LYS A 76 4.14 -10.42 6.12
CA LYS A 76 3.09 -9.48 5.70
C LYS A 76 3.66 -8.16 5.16
N TYR A 77 4.68 -7.62 5.81
CA TYR A 77 5.38 -6.43 5.32
C TYR A 77 6.09 -6.70 4.00
N LEU A 78 6.74 -7.87 3.86
CA LEU A 78 7.39 -8.25 2.61
C LEU A 78 6.38 -8.50 1.49
N PHE A 79 5.25 -9.15 1.78
CA PHE A 79 4.17 -9.34 0.82
C PHE A 79 3.64 -7.99 0.32
N GLN A 80 3.34 -7.07 1.24
CA GLN A 80 2.92 -5.70 0.91
C GLN A 80 3.95 -5.00 0.02
N PHE A 81 5.23 -5.07 0.38
CA PHE A 81 6.31 -4.44 -0.39
C PHE A 81 6.41 -5.00 -1.81
N ILE A 82 6.32 -6.33 -1.98
CA ILE A 82 6.38 -6.98 -3.30
C ILE A 82 5.20 -6.56 -4.17
N THR A 83 3.98 -6.59 -3.63
CA THR A 83 2.77 -6.23 -4.39
C THR A 83 2.77 -4.76 -4.79
N VAL A 84 3.20 -3.88 -3.89
CA VAL A 84 3.37 -2.44 -4.17
C VAL A 84 4.47 -2.21 -5.20
N ALA A 85 5.64 -2.84 -5.06
CA ALA A 85 6.75 -2.67 -6.00
C ALA A 85 6.34 -3.09 -7.43
N PHE A 86 5.64 -4.22 -7.56
CA PHE A 86 5.10 -4.66 -8.85
C PHE A 86 4.12 -3.62 -9.43
N SER A 87 3.17 -3.16 -8.63
CA SER A 87 2.19 -2.15 -9.05
C SER A 87 2.85 -0.83 -9.44
N MET A 88 3.87 -0.39 -8.68
CA MET A 88 4.66 0.80 -8.98
C MET A 88 5.36 0.70 -10.33
N ILE A 89 6.02 -0.43 -10.64
CA ILE A 89 6.70 -0.63 -11.92
C ILE A 89 5.73 -0.46 -13.08
N VAL A 90 4.54 -1.08 -12.99
CA VAL A 90 3.52 -0.99 -14.05
C VAL A 90 3.01 0.45 -14.20
N CYS A 91 2.61 1.09 -13.11
CA CYS A 91 2.06 2.45 -13.16
C CYS A 91 3.10 3.49 -13.59
N VAL A 92 4.35 3.40 -13.09
CA VAL A 92 5.43 4.33 -13.47
C VAL A 92 5.81 4.18 -14.94
N SER A 93 5.79 2.96 -15.49
CA SER A 93 6.05 2.77 -16.94
C SER A 93 4.98 3.45 -17.80
N GLY A 94 3.70 3.35 -17.42
CA GLY A 94 2.61 4.06 -18.09
C GLY A 94 2.73 5.59 -17.93
N LEU A 95 3.05 6.05 -16.72
CA LEU A 95 3.21 7.46 -16.40
C LEU A 95 4.38 8.10 -17.18
N SER A 96 5.51 7.40 -17.26
CA SER A 96 6.69 7.88 -17.98
C SER A 96 6.43 8.04 -19.49
N SER A 97 5.62 7.16 -20.07
CA SER A 97 5.22 7.23 -21.48
C SER A 97 4.32 8.43 -21.78
N ARG A 98 3.56 8.90 -20.79
CA ARG A 98 2.61 10.02 -20.96
C ARG A 98 3.24 11.39 -20.77
N TYR A 99 3.85 11.57 -19.59
CA TYR A 99 4.30 12.90 -19.15
C TYR A 99 5.77 13.14 -19.44
N GLY A 100 6.53 12.08 -19.75
CA GLY A 100 7.99 12.16 -19.79
C GLY A 100 8.61 12.19 -18.40
N VAL A 101 9.72 11.49 -18.25
CA VAL A 101 10.43 11.39 -16.96
C VAL A 101 10.94 12.77 -16.54
N GLY A 102 10.61 13.18 -15.32
CA GLY A 102 11.08 14.46 -14.75
C GLY A 102 10.19 15.66 -15.04
N SER A 103 9.10 15.50 -15.79
CA SER A 103 8.10 16.58 -15.90
C SER A 103 7.44 16.86 -14.54
N ALA A 104 6.87 18.04 -14.38
CA ALA A 104 6.19 18.42 -13.14
C ALA A 104 5.02 17.49 -12.81
N ASP A 105 4.20 17.15 -13.81
CA ASP A 105 3.06 16.26 -13.64
C ASP A 105 3.50 14.84 -13.28
N PHE A 106 4.56 14.32 -13.94
CA PHE A 106 5.17 13.06 -13.56
C PHE A 106 5.62 13.05 -12.10
N CYS A 107 6.32 14.09 -11.64
CA CYS A 107 6.82 14.19 -10.29
C CYS A 107 5.69 14.27 -9.26
N ASN A 108 4.63 15.02 -9.55
CA ASN A 108 3.47 15.16 -8.69
C ASN A 108 2.74 13.83 -8.50
N VAL A 109 2.41 13.14 -9.60
CA VAL A 109 1.74 11.84 -9.55
C VAL A 109 2.62 10.78 -8.87
N LEU A 110 3.90 10.76 -9.16
CA LEU A 110 4.85 9.84 -8.54
C LEU A 110 4.93 10.04 -7.02
N LEU A 111 4.92 11.29 -6.54
CA LEU A 111 4.87 11.59 -5.10
C LEU A 111 3.60 11.04 -4.44
N MET A 112 2.45 11.22 -5.09
CA MET A 112 1.18 10.69 -4.60
C MET A 112 1.17 9.16 -4.55
N MET A 113 1.71 8.51 -5.57
CA MET A 113 1.85 7.05 -5.61
C MET A 113 2.75 6.56 -4.47
N LEU A 114 3.88 7.22 -4.21
CA LEU A 114 4.79 6.88 -3.10
C LEU A 114 4.10 7.07 -1.74
N ALA A 115 3.34 8.14 -1.57
CA ALA A 115 2.57 8.38 -0.34
C ALA A 115 1.52 7.27 -0.12
N ALA A 116 0.73 6.94 -1.11
CA ALA A 116 -0.25 5.85 -1.05
C ALA A 116 0.42 4.48 -0.79
N ALA A 117 1.57 4.24 -1.42
CA ALA A 117 2.32 2.99 -1.34
C ALA A 117 2.91 2.72 0.06
N PHE A 118 3.41 3.74 0.73
CA PHE A 118 4.17 3.59 1.98
C PHE A 118 3.51 4.20 3.20
N LEU A 119 2.86 5.37 3.12
CA LEU A 119 2.25 6.00 4.30
C LEU A 119 0.96 5.29 4.73
N VAL A 120 0.11 4.88 3.78
CA VAL A 120 -1.13 4.17 4.11
C VAL A 120 -0.82 2.88 4.89
N PRO A 121 0.01 1.94 4.40
CA PRO A 121 0.33 0.74 5.16
C PRO A 121 1.18 1.02 6.40
N ALA A 122 2.01 2.07 6.42
CA ALA A 122 2.78 2.46 7.61
C ALA A 122 1.90 2.83 8.80
N VAL A 123 0.73 3.39 8.56
CA VAL A 123 -0.25 3.69 9.61
C VAL A 123 -1.17 2.50 9.89
N MET A 124 -1.65 1.85 8.84
CA MET A 124 -2.67 0.81 8.92
C MET A 124 -2.15 -0.48 9.59
N LEU A 125 -0.97 -0.97 9.18
CA LEU A 125 -0.46 -2.25 9.67
C LEU A 125 -0.19 -2.28 11.19
N PRO A 126 0.44 -1.27 11.81
CA PRO A 126 0.60 -1.26 13.26
C PRO A 126 -0.74 -1.28 14.03
N ILE A 127 -1.77 -0.62 13.49
CA ILE A 127 -3.11 -0.61 14.10
C ILE A 127 -3.71 -2.02 14.10
N ILE A 128 -3.56 -2.75 12.98
CA ILE A 128 -4.06 -4.13 12.85
C ILE A 128 -3.31 -5.05 13.79
N PHE A 129 -1.97 -5.01 13.80
CA PHE A 129 -1.16 -5.87 14.65
C PHE A 129 -1.33 -5.58 16.15
N LYS A 130 -1.70 -4.35 16.53
CA LYS A 130 -1.98 -3.99 17.92
C LYS A 130 -3.32 -4.55 18.42
N ASN A 131 -4.38 -4.47 17.62
CA ASN A 131 -5.76 -4.67 18.12
C ASN A 131 -6.46 -5.93 17.60
N SER A 132 -5.85 -6.75 16.76
CA SER A 132 -6.43 -7.73 15.83
C SER A 132 -7.15 -7.11 14.62
N ALA A 133 -7.20 -7.87 13.53
CA ALA A 133 -7.84 -7.40 12.31
C ALA A 133 -9.35 -7.19 12.50
N GLU A 134 -10.02 -8.07 13.25
CA GLU A 134 -11.46 -7.99 13.48
C GLU A 134 -11.85 -6.74 14.29
N LYS A 135 -11.16 -6.49 15.40
CA LYS A 135 -11.39 -5.29 16.25
C LYS A 135 -10.93 -3.99 15.61
N SER A 136 -10.07 -4.08 14.58
CA SER A 136 -9.50 -2.93 13.90
C SER A 136 -10.21 -2.59 12.60
N THR A 137 -11.20 -3.38 12.17
CA THR A 137 -11.85 -3.24 10.85
C THR A 137 -12.30 -1.81 10.58
N LEU A 138 -13.00 -1.18 11.51
CA LEU A 138 -13.43 0.21 11.35
C LEU A 138 -12.26 1.19 11.31
N LYS A 139 -11.20 0.95 12.07
CA LYS A 139 -10.03 1.85 12.14
C LYS A 139 -9.22 1.80 10.84
N TYR A 140 -8.94 0.60 10.33
CA TYR A 140 -8.19 0.52 9.06
C TYR A 140 -9.03 0.93 7.85
N LEU A 141 -10.37 0.69 7.89
CA LEU A 141 -11.26 1.21 6.86
C LEU A 141 -11.26 2.75 6.85
N ALA A 142 -11.27 3.39 8.02
CA ALA A 142 -11.15 4.84 8.13
C ALA A 142 -9.81 5.34 7.55
N VAL A 143 -8.70 4.66 7.83
CA VAL A 143 -7.38 5.01 7.26
C VAL A 143 -7.39 4.87 5.74
N LEU A 144 -8.02 3.81 5.21
CA LEU A 144 -8.16 3.64 3.76
C LEU A 144 -9.00 4.74 3.12
N ILE A 145 -10.15 5.07 3.71
CA ILE A 145 -11.03 6.15 3.22
C ILE A 145 -10.30 7.48 3.24
N ILE A 146 -9.59 7.79 4.34
CA ILE A 146 -8.78 9.00 4.44
C ILE A 146 -7.67 8.98 3.37
N GLY A 147 -6.99 7.86 3.17
CA GLY A 147 -5.96 7.70 2.14
C GLY A 147 -6.49 7.97 0.73
N VAL A 148 -7.65 7.40 0.39
CA VAL A 148 -8.33 7.64 -0.90
C VAL A 148 -8.76 9.10 -1.03
N ALA A 149 -9.38 9.68 0.00
CA ALA A 149 -9.80 11.07 0.01
C ALA A 149 -8.62 12.04 -0.16
N MET A 150 -7.49 11.75 0.49
CA MET A 150 -6.25 12.53 0.34
C MET A 150 -5.70 12.43 -1.08
N CYS A 151 -5.65 11.22 -1.67
CA CYS A 151 -5.24 11.06 -3.07
C CYS A 151 -6.14 11.89 -4.01
N TYR A 152 -7.45 11.82 -3.84
CA TYR A 152 -8.40 12.59 -4.65
C TYR A 152 -8.22 14.10 -4.46
N TYR A 153 -8.10 14.57 -3.22
CA TYR A 153 -7.91 15.99 -2.90
C TYR A 153 -6.60 16.53 -3.51
N PHE A 154 -5.50 15.78 -3.38
CA PHE A 154 -4.22 16.18 -3.97
C PHE A 154 -4.27 16.19 -5.49
N SER A 155 -4.91 15.18 -6.12
CA SER A 155 -5.12 15.17 -7.57
C SER A 155 -5.84 16.43 -8.03
N ALA A 156 -6.98 16.76 -7.42
CA ALA A 156 -7.74 17.97 -7.75
C ALA A 156 -6.93 19.27 -7.50
N ALA A 157 -6.12 19.32 -6.45
CA ALA A 157 -5.27 20.46 -6.14
C ALA A 157 -4.13 20.65 -7.16
N PHE A 158 -3.58 19.57 -7.69
CA PHE A 158 -2.58 19.63 -8.76
C PHE A 158 -3.19 20.08 -10.08
N GLU A 159 -4.35 19.51 -10.46
CA GLU A 159 -5.08 19.96 -11.66
C GLU A 159 -5.43 21.45 -11.61
N ALA A 160 -5.84 21.94 -10.44
CA ALA A 160 -6.13 23.36 -10.21
C ALA A 160 -4.87 24.26 -10.11
N ARG A 161 -3.67 23.69 -10.23
CA ARG A 161 -2.37 24.39 -10.10
C ARG A 161 -2.16 25.15 -8.79
N TYR A 162 -2.85 24.73 -7.73
CA TYR A 162 -2.66 25.32 -6.39
C TYR A 162 -1.35 24.86 -5.74
N ILE A 163 -0.76 23.74 -6.20
CA ILE A 163 0.48 23.21 -5.68
C ILE A 163 1.61 23.50 -6.67
N ALA A 164 2.70 24.04 -6.16
CA ALA A 164 3.88 24.35 -6.97
C ALA A 164 4.52 23.07 -7.57
N HIS A 165 5.20 23.24 -8.70
CA HIS A 165 5.92 22.14 -9.34
C HIS A 165 6.97 21.54 -8.41
N ILE A 166 6.89 20.23 -8.22
CA ILE A 166 7.80 19.48 -7.35
C ILE A 166 8.95 18.95 -8.21
N SER A 167 10.18 19.18 -7.78
CA SER A 167 11.36 18.65 -8.48
C SER A 167 11.53 17.15 -8.22
N LEU A 168 12.11 16.43 -9.17
CA LEU A 168 12.41 15.01 -9.05
C LEU A 168 13.29 14.70 -7.82
N GLY A 169 14.23 15.59 -7.50
CA GLY A 169 15.09 15.45 -6.31
C GLY A 169 14.27 15.44 -5.01
N LEU A 170 13.26 16.30 -4.91
CA LEU A 170 12.37 16.35 -3.75
C LEU A 170 11.50 15.11 -3.65
N VAL A 171 11.02 14.58 -4.79
CA VAL A 171 10.26 13.31 -4.83
C VAL A 171 11.11 12.14 -4.32
N ILE A 172 12.37 12.05 -4.76
CA ILE A 172 13.30 11.01 -4.29
C ILE A 172 13.54 11.15 -2.77
N ALA A 173 13.81 12.35 -2.28
CA ALA A 173 14.02 12.58 -0.85
C ALA A 173 12.77 12.23 -0.01
N ALA A 174 11.59 12.64 -0.47
CA ALA A 174 10.32 12.28 0.17
C ALA A 174 10.07 10.77 0.14
N GLY A 175 10.36 10.10 -0.98
CA GLY A 175 10.24 8.64 -1.12
C GLY A 175 11.15 7.90 -0.13
N LEU A 176 12.39 8.33 0.04
CA LEU A 176 13.30 7.75 1.03
C LEU A 176 12.80 7.94 2.46
N LEU A 177 12.25 9.11 2.79
CA LEU A 177 11.62 9.37 4.09
C LEU A 177 10.41 8.46 4.33
N MET A 178 9.52 8.33 3.35
CA MET A 178 8.34 7.46 3.43
C MET A 178 8.76 5.99 3.60
N LEU A 179 9.79 5.54 2.90
CA LEU A 179 10.36 4.20 3.05
C LEU A 179 10.93 3.99 4.46
N ALA A 180 11.63 4.98 5.01
CA ALA A 180 12.13 4.93 6.39
C ALA A 180 10.99 4.83 7.41
N LEU A 181 9.90 5.58 7.22
CA LEU A 181 8.68 5.50 8.04
C LEU A 181 8.02 4.12 7.94
N TYR A 182 8.01 3.51 6.76
CA TYR A 182 7.52 2.16 6.56
C TYR A 182 8.35 1.11 7.34
N PHE A 183 9.68 1.22 7.34
CA PHE A 183 10.54 0.36 8.16
C PHE A 183 10.36 0.59 9.67
N LEU A 184 10.15 1.84 10.09
CA LEU A 184 9.84 2.16 11.49
C LEU A 184 8.50 1.52 11.90
N SER A 185 7.50 1.61 11.04
CA SER A 185 6.19 0.96 11.19
C SER A 185 6.33 -0.56 11.37
N TYR A 186 7.20 -1.22 10.60
CA TYR A 186 7.50 -2.64 10.77
C TYR A 186 8.00 -2.95 12.19
N ARG A 187 8.96 -2.17 12.70
CA ARG A 187 9.49 -2.36 14.06
C ARG A 187 8.41 -2.20 15.13
N LEU A 188 7.54 -1.20 14.96
CA LEU A 188 6.40 -0.99 15.86
C LEU A 188 5.41 -2.14 15.81
N SER A 189 5.09 -2.65 14.62
CA SER A 189 4.19 -3.79 14.44
C SER A 189 4.71 -5.06 15.10
N VAL A 190 6.01 -5.36 14.98
CA VAL A 190 6.64 -6.49 15.68
C VAL A 190 6.46 -6.33 17.18
N LYS A 191 6.81 -5.15 17.73
CA LYS A 191 6.68 -4.88 19.18
C LYS A 191 5.24 -5.00 19.69
N TYR A 192 4.25 -4.54 18.92
CA TYR A 192 2.85 -4.65 19.29
C TYR A 192 2.36 -6.10 19.23
N TYR A 193 2.72 -6.84 18.19
CA TYR A 193 2.28 -8.21 18.00
C TYR A 193 2.93 -9.17 19.02
N GLU A 194 4.19 -8.95 19.41
CA GLU A 194 4.86 -9.71 20.46
C GLU A 194 4.23 -9.50 21.84
N LYS A 195 3.74 -8.29 22.15
CA LYS A 195 3.10 -7.94 23.42
C LYS A 195 1.62 -8.32 23.50
N ARG A 196 1.04 -8.71 22.38
CA ARG A 196 -0.38 -9.08 22.34
C ARG A 196 -0.58 -10.40 23.06
N GLU A 197 -1.27 -10.37 24.19
CA GLU A 197 -1.81 -11.56 24.84
C GLU A 197 -2.96 -12.11 23.98
N ILE A 198 -2.91 -13.42 23.77
CA ILE A 198 -3.85 -14.14 22.91
C ILE A 198 -4.81 -14.89 23.80
#